data_17ce53d038e8e5d7791af7cbd1563282
#
_entry.id   17ce53d038e8e5d7791af7cbd1563282
#
_cell.length_a   1.000
_cell.length_b   1.000
_cell.length_c   1.000
_cell.angle_alpha   90.00
_cell.angle_beta   90.00
_cell.angle_gamma   90.00
#
_symmetry.space_group_name_H-M   'P 1'
#
loop_
_entity.id
_entity.type
_entity.pdbx_description
1 polymer ?
#
loop_
_entity_poly.entity_id
_entity_poly.type
_entity_poly.pdbx_seq_one_letter_code
_entity_poly.pdbx_strand_id
1 'polypeptide(L)'
;MKHINLSFAACGFLGIYHLGAASALCRHGKKLVKDVKAFAGASAGSLVASVLLTAPEKIEECNQFTYKFAEEIRRQSFGAVTPGYDFMARLRSGMESILPPSAHELAQNRLHVSITNAKTRENHLVSTFSSREDLIKVTKPCFLFEEISKC
;
A
#
# COMPACT_ATOMS: atom_id res chain seq x y z
N MET A 1 -18.76 -16.59 15.33
CA MET A 1 -18.50 -15.33 14.60
C MET A 1 -17.76 -15.66 13.30
N LYS A 2 -18.24 -15.15 12.19
CA LYS A 2 -17.51 -15.29 10.92
C LYS A 2 -16.28 -14.37 10.99
N HIS A 3 -15.09 -14.93 10.87
CA HIS A 3 -13.88 -14.15 10.71
C HIS A 3 -13.78 -13.72 9.25
N ILE A 4 -13.70 -12.41 9.01
CA ILE A 4 -13.56 -11.82 7.68
C ILE A 4 -12.15 -11.27 7.58
N ASN A 5 -11.47 -11.56 6.48
CA ASN A 5 -10.19 -11.00 6.11
C ASN A 5 -10.30 -10.39 4.71
N LEU A 6 -9.59 -9.30 4.46
CA LEU A 6 -9.52 -8.67 3.15
C LEU A 6 -8.11 -8.78 2.60
N SER A 7 -8.00 -9.18 1.33
CA SER A 7 -6.73 -9.28 0.63
C SER A 7 -6.78 -8.52 -0.70
N PHE A 8 -5.73 -7.75 -0.97
CA PHE A 8 -5.57 -6.95 -2.17
C PHE A 8 -4.34 -7.42 -2.95
N ALA A 9 -4.57 -7.87 -4.18
CA ALA A 9 -3.51 -8.37 -5.04
C ALA A 9 -2.56 -7.25 -5.52
N ALA A 10 -1.36 -7.63 -5.93
CA ALA A 10 -0.45 -6.76 -6.66
C ALA A 10 -1.05 -6.38 -8.02
N CYS A 11 -1.07 -5.10 -8.37
CA CYS A 11 -1.74 -4.62 -9.58
C CYS A 11 -1.13 -3.35 -10.19
N GLY A 12 -0.02 -2.84 -9.65
CA GLY A 12 0.59 -1.60 -10.13
C GLY A 12 -0.42 -0.44 -10.15
N PHE A 13 -0.49 0.31 -11.27
CA PHE A 13 -1.44 1.42 -11.43
C PHE A 13 -2.91 0.99 -11.46
N LEU A 14 -3.21 -0.28 -11.71
CA LEU A 14 -4.57 -0.81 -11.57
C LEU A 14 -5.06 -0.83 -10.11
N GLY A 15 -4.20 -0.47 -9.16
CA GLY A 15 -4.56 -0.17 -7.77
C GLY A 15 -5.69 0.84 -7.60
N ILE A 16 -5.97 1.64 -8.64
CA ILE A 16 -7.14 2.52 -8.66
C ILE A 16 -8.47 1.75 -8.53
N TYR A 17 -8.54 0.52 -9.05
CA TYR A 17 -9.70 -0.35 -8.85
C TYR A 17 -9.83 -0.80 -7.40
N HIS A 18 -8.71 -1.12 -6.75
CA HIS A 18 -8.71 -1.44 -5.32
C HIS A 18 -9.15 -0.25 -4.47
N LEU A 19 -8.71 0.96 -4.82
CA LEU A 19 -9.14 2.19 -4.14
C LEU A 19 -10.64 2.44 -4.35
N GLY A 20 -11.17 2.20 -5.54
CA GLY A 20 -12.61 2.26 -5.81
C GLY A 20 -13.40 1.28 -4.94
N ALA A 21 -12.94 0.04 -4.85
CA ALA A 21 -13.54 -0.98 -3.97
C ALA A 21 -13.45 -0.58 -2.49
N ALA A 22 -12.28 -0.07 -2.05
CA ALA A 22 -12.09 0.42 -0.69
C ALA A 22 -13.00 1.62 -0.38
N SER A 23 -13.17 2.56 -1.32
CA SER A 23 -14.11 3.68 -1.19
C SER A 23 -15.55 3.19 -1.02
N ALA A 24 -15.98 2.21 -1.83
CA ALA A 24 -17.31 1.62 -1.70
C ALA A 24 -17.50 0.93 -0.33
N LEU A 25 -16.48 0.20 0.15
CA LEU A 25 -16.50 -0.43 1.47
C LEU A 25 -16.59 0.63 2.60
N CYS A 26 -15.86 1.73 2.50
CA CYS A 26 -15.93 2.81 3.48
C CYS A 26 -17.30 3.50 3.51
N ARG A 27 -17.97 3.65 2.34
CA ARG A 27 -19.26 4.32 2.23
C ARG A 27 -20.42 3.41 2.62
N HIS A 28 -20.41 2.17 2.14
CA HIS A 28 -21.57 1.26 2.21
C HIS A 28 -21.32 0.02 3.07
N GLY A 29 -20.06 -0.33 3.33
CA GLY A 29 -19.63 -1.54 4.03
C GLY A 29 -19.05 -1.31 5.41
N LYS A 30 -19.37 -0.21 6.10
CA LYS A 30 -18.75 0.16 7.40
C LYS A 30 -18.80 -0.95 8.45
N LYS A 31 -19.91 -1.68 8.52
CA LYS A 31 -20.07 -2.81 9.45
C LYS A 31 -19.09 -3.94 9.08
N LEU A 32 -19.01 -4.27 7.78
CA LEU A 32 -18.10 -5.29 7.30
C LEU A 32 -16.65 -4.93 7.59
N VAL A 33 -16.24 -3.69 7.30
CA VAL A 33 -14.85 -3.21 7.54
C VAL A 33 -14.50 -3.28 9.03
N LYS A 34 -15.44 -2.98 9.93
CA LYS A 34 -15.25 -3.14 11.38
C LYS A 34 -15.02 -4.59 11.81
N ASP A 35 -15.66 -5.54 11.13
CA ASP A 35 -15.57 -6.97 11.46
C ASP A 35 -14.32 -7.64 10.84
N VAL A 36 -13.57 -6.93 9.99
CA VAL A 36 -12.34 -7.44 9.39
C VAL A 36 -11.25 -7.60 10.45
N LYS A 37 -10.74 -8.81 10.56
CA LYS A 37 -9.69 -9.15 11.52
C LYS A 37 -8.30 -8.85 10.98
N ALA A 38 -8.05 -9.23 9.74
CA ALA A 38 -6.77 -9.02 9.09
C ALA A 38 -6.94 -8.47 7.68
N PHE A 39 -6.00 -7.64 7.30
CA PHE A 39 -5.82 -7.10 5.96
C PHE A 39 -4.53 -7.66 5.39
N ALA A 40 -4.55 -8.02 4.12
CA ALA A 40 -3.35 -8.48 3.42
C ALA A 40 -3.20 -7.74 2.10
N GLY A 41 -1.97 -7.62 1.65
CA GLY A 41 -1.70 -7.02 0.36
C GLY A 41 -0.30 -7.29 -0.16
N ALA A 42 -0.15 -7.16 -1.47
CA ALA A 42 1.13 -7.20 -2.15
C ALA A 42 1.29 -5.97 -3.06
N SER A 43 2.47 -5.34 -3.07
CA SER A 43 2.76 -4.17 -3.89
C SER A 43 1.69 -3.07 -3.71
N ALA A 44 1.09 -2.54 -4.78
CA ALA A 44 0.01 -1.54 -4.71
C ALA A 44 -1.16 -1.99 -3.83
N GLY A 45 -1.47 -3.29 -3.76
CA GLY A 45 -2.49 -3.83 -2.87
C GLY A 45 -2.14 -3.64 -1.39
N SER A 46 -0.87 -3.72 -1.01
CA SER A 46 -0.45 -3.46 0.38
C SER A 46 -0.61 -1.99 0.78
N LEU A 47 -0.43 -1.07 -0.18
CA LEU A 47 -0.69 0.36 0.05
C LEU A 47 -2.18 0.61 0.34
N VAL A 48 -3.07 0.05 -0.47
CA VAL A 48 -4.52 0.17 -0.26
C VAL A 48 -4.93 -0.47 1.06
N ALA A 49 -4.43 -1.68 1.36
CA ALA A 49 -4.72 -2.36 2.62
C ALA A 49 -4.28 -1.55 3.83
N SER A 50 -3.09 -0.93 3.78
CA SER A 50 -2.58 -0.10 4.88
C SER A 50 -3.43 1.16 5.10
N VAL A 51 -3.84 1.85 4.03
CA VAL A 51 -4.70 3.04 4.15
C VAL A 51 -6.09 2.66 4.66
N LEU A 52 -6.70 1.60 4.12
CA LEU A 52 -8.02 1.15 4.55
C LEU A 52 -8.05 0.75 6.04
N LEU A 53 -6.95 0.15 6.53
CA LEU A 53 -6.83 -0.25 7.94
C LEU A 53 -6.54 0.93 8.87
N THR A 54 -5.62 1.83 8.48
CA THR A 54 -5.05 2.83 9.41
C THR A 54 -5.64 4.23 9.25
N ALA A 55 -6.18 4.54 8.08
CA ALA A 55 -6.74 5.86 7.73
C ALA A 55 -7.87 5.73 6.69
N PRO A 56 -8.96 4.99 6.98
CA PRO A 56 -10.05 4.78 6.01
C PRO A 56 -10.69 6.10 5.53
N GLU A 57 -10.65 7.15 6.33
CA GLU A 57 -11.13 8.49 5.96
C GLU A 57 -10.27 9.16 4.88
N LYS A 58 -9.04 8.68 4.66
CA LYS A 58 -8.09 9.18 3.65
C LYS A 58 -8.17 8.47 2.30
N ILE A 59 -9.07 7.51 2.13
CA ILE A 59 -9.20 6.75 0.87
C ILE A 59 -9.46 7.67 -0.32
N GLU A 60 -10.27 8.72 -0.16
CA GLU A 60 -10.55 9.65 -1.24
C GLU A 60 -9.32 10.52 -1.58
N GLU A 61 -8.56 10.92 -0.58
CA GLU A 61 -7.28 11.63 -0.77
C GLU A 61 -6.26 10.73 -1.49
N CYS A 62 -6.25 9.44 -1.16
CA CYS A 62 -5.43 8.44 -1.85
C CYS A 62 -5.83 8.27 -3.32
N ASN A 63 -7.13 8.28 -3.63
CA ASN A 63 -7.63 8.31 -5.01
C ASN A 63 -7.10 9.52 -5.78
N GLN A 64 -7.25 10.71 -5.23
CA GLN A 64 -6.78 11.95 -5.86
C GLN A 64 -5.26 11.95 -6.06
N PHE A 65 -4.51 11.48 -5.07
CA PHE A 65 -3.06 11.31 -5.20
C PHE A 65 -2.72 10.38 -6.37
N THR A 66 -3.39 9.23 -6.47
CA THR A 66 -3.12 8.24 -7.52
C THR A 66 -3.38 8.80 -8.92
N TYR A 67 -4.46 9.56 -9.11
CA TYR A 67 -4.73 10.23 -10.39
C TYR A 67 -3.65 11.25 -10.75
N LYS A 68 -3.30 12.13 -9.82
CA LYS A 68 -2.23 13.13 -10.05
C LYS A 68 -0.89 12.47 -10.34
N PHE A 69 -0.58 11.42 -9.60
CA PHE A 69 0.65 10.65 -9.78
C PHE A 69 0.71 9.98 -11.16
N ALA A 70 -0.39 9.39 -11.61
CA ALA A 70 -0.48 8.83 -12.96
C ALA A 70 -0.31 9.89 -14.04
N GLU A 71 -0.89 11.07 -13.88
CA GLU A 71 -0.70 12.20 -14.80
C GLU A 71 0.75 12.70 -14.83
N GLU A 72 1.40 12.83 -13.68
CA GLU A 72 2.81 13.20 -13.60
C GLU A 72 3.67 12.21 -14.40
N ILE A 73 3.44 10.90 -14.23
CA ILE A 73 4.21 9.87 -14.93
C ILE A 73 3.94 9.89 -16.44
N ARG A 74 2.70 10.11 -16.87
CA ARG A 74 2.36 10.24 -18.30
C ARG A 74 3.06 11.41 -19.00
N ARG A 75 3.39 12.46 -18.26
CA ARG A 75 4.13 13.63 -18.78
C ARG A 75 5.63 13.37 -18.91
N GLN A 76 6.14 12.29 -18.30
CA GLN A 76 7.55 11.93 -18.41
C GLN A 76 7.82 11.21 -19.74
N SER A 77 8.96 11.52 -20.37
CA SER A 77 9.35 10.98 -21.69
C SER A 77 9.40 9.44 -21.73
N PHE A 78 9.81 8.81 -20.61
CA PHE A 78 9.88 7.36 -20.47
C PHE A 78 9.04 6.85 -19.28
N GLY A 79 7.99 7.58 -18.91
CA GLY A 79 7.13 7.20 -17.80
C GLY A 79 7.88 7.13 -16.47
N ALA A 80 7.62 6.08 -15.69
CA ALA A 80 8.21 5.89 -14.37
C ALA A 80 9.74 5.68 -14.37
N VAL A 81 10.33 5.31 -15.52
CA VAL A 81 11.77 5.04 -15.66
C VAL A 81 12.53 6.20 -16.30
N THR A 82 11.93 7.38 -16.37
CA THR A 82 12.57 8.59 -16.89
C THR A 82 13.80 8.94 -16.06
N PRO A 83 14.98 9.13 -16.69
CA PRO A 83 16.18 9.57 -15.96
C PRO A 83 15.93 10.87 -15.19
N GLY A 84 16.30 10.89 -13.91
CA GLY A 84 16.11 12.04 -13.03
C GLY A 84 14.70 12.14 -12.38
N TYR A 85 13.76 11.26 -12.74
CA TYR A 85 12.47 11.16 -12.07
C TYR A 85 12.50 10.04 -11.02
N ASP A 86 12.43 10.40 -9.74
CA ASP A 86 12.41 9.44 -8.65
C ASP A 86 10.97 9.02 -8.30
N PHE A 87 10.49 8.00 -9.03
CA PHE A 87 9.18 7.39 -8.82
C PHE A 87 8.97 6.92 -7.37
N MET A 88 10.01 6.31 -6.77
CA MET A 88 9.90 5.74 -5.43
C MET A 88 9.85 6.82 -4.35
N ALA A 89 10.62 7.90 -4.50
CA ALA A 89 10.56 9.04 -3.59
C ALA A 89 9.20 9.74 -3.68
N ARG A 90 8.64 9.87 -4.87
CA ARG A 90 7.32 10.49 -5.07
C ARG A 90 6.20 9.66 -4.44
N LEU A 91 6.24 8.33 -4.60
CA LEU A 91 5.30 7.42 -3.97
C LEU A 91 5.42 7.45 -2.44
N ARG A 92 6.65 7.45 -1.92
CA ARG A 92 6.94 7.59 -0.49
C ARG A 92 6.34 8.86 0.07
N SER A 93 6.57 10.00 -0.57
CA SER A 93 6.03 11.30 -0.16
C SER A 93 4.49 11.26 -0.05
N GLY A 94 3.82 10.61 -1.01
CA GLY A 94 2.38 10.40 -0.96
C GLY A 94 1.94 9.57 0.25
N MET A 95 2.63 8.47 0.54
CA MET A 95 2.32 7.64 1.70
C MET A 95 2.57 8.37 3.03
N GLU A 96 3.63 9.15 3.10
CA GLU A 96 3.95 9.98 4.28
C GLU A 96 2.89 11.05 4.54
N SER A 97 2.25 11.58 3.50
CA SER A 97 1.16 12.55 3.66
C SER A 97 -0.17 11.93 4.08
N ILE A 98 -0.41 10.66 3.71
CA ILE A 98 -1.69 9.97 3.91
C ILE A 98 -1.72 9.20 5.23
N LEU A 99 -0.67 8.43 5.54
CA LEU A 99 -0.64 7.58 6.72
C LEU A 99 -0.47 8.38 8.02
N PRO A 100 -1.25 8.08 9.07
CA PRO A 100 -1.09 8.74 10.36
C PRO A 100 0.23 8.37 11.06
N PRO A 101 0.72 9.17 12.00
CA PRO A 101 1.94 8.86 12.76
C PRO A 101 1.92 7.50 13.46
N SER A 102 0.75 7.08 13.94
CA SER A 102 0.51 5.80 14.62
C SER A 102 0.19 4.63 13.68
N ALA A 103 0.35 4.79 12.36
CA ALA A 103 -0.06 3.77 11.39
C ALA A 103 0.57 2.40 11.65
N HIS A 104 1.84 2.34 12.06
CA HIS A 104 2.53 1.09 12.37
C HIS A 104 1.92 0.36 13.59
N GLU A 105 1.48 1.10 14.61
CA GLU A 105 0.80 0.54 15.78
C GLU A 105 -0.57 -0.07 15.40
N LEU A 106 -1.35 0.66 14.60
CA LEU A 106 -2.64 0.21 14.09
C LEU A 106 -2.52 -1.00 13.15
N ALA A 107 -1.42 -1.08 12.41
CA ALA A 107 -1.13 -2.16 11.46
C ALA A 107 -0.60 -3.43 12.13
N GLN A 108 -0.05 -3.33 13.35
CA GLN A 108 0.63 -4.41 14.06
C GLN A 108 -0.25 -5.67 14.16
N ASN A 109 0.26 -6.78 13.62
CA ASN A 109 -0.42 -8.09 13.57
C ASN A 109 -1.81 -8.08 12.89
N ARG A 110 -2.18 -6.99 12.23
CA ARG A 110 -3.43 -6.87 11.47
C ARG A 110 -3.21 -6.68 9.99
N LEU A 111 -2.13 -6.01 9.60
CA LEU A 111 -1.71 -5.89 8.21
C LEU A 111 -0.66 -6.96 7.91
N HIS A 112 -0.87 -7.70 6.83
CA HIS A 112 0.05 -8.72 6.34
C HIS A 112 0.52 -8.31 4.94
N VAL A 113 1.79 -7.92 4.83
CA VAL A 113 2.39 -7.52 3.56
C VAL A 113 3.16 -8.68 2.96
N SER A 114 2.76 -9.09 1.77
CA SER A 114 3.45 -10.13 1.01
C SER A 114 4.66 -9.53 0.30
N ILE A 115 5.85 -9.99 0.67
CA ILE A 115 7.12 -9.61 0.04
C ILE A 115 7.84 -10.86 -0.43
N THR A 116 8.58 -10.76 -1.52
CA THR A 116 9.37 -11.88 -2.06
C THR A 116 10.85 -11.49 -2.05
N ASN A 117 11.66 -12.35 -1.43
CA ASN A 117 13.11 -12.18 -1.46
C ASN A 117 13.62 -12.43 -2.90
N ALA A 118 14.28 -11.45 -3.48
CA ALA A 118 14.75 -11.52 -4.86
C ALA A 118 15.83 -12.60 -5.09
N LYS A 119 16.62 -12.92 -4.06
CA LYS A 119 17.70 -13.90 -4.14
C LYS A 119 17.20 -15.32 -3.95
N THR A 120 16.43 -15.57 -2.87
CA THR A 120 15.93 -16.89 -2.53
C THR A 120 14.63 -17.25 -3.25
N ARG A 121 13.91 -16.26 -3.77
CA ARG A 121 12.55 -16.34 -4.35
C ARG A 121 11.48 -16.82 -3.36
N GLU A 122 11.81 -16.82 -2.07
CA GLU A 122 10.87 -17.15 -1.01
C GLU A 122 9.95 -15.98 -0.72
N ASN A 123 8.67 -16.27 -0.53
CA ASN A 123 7.68 -15.28 -0.12
C ASN A 123 7.57 -15.24 1.41
N HIS A 124 7.52 -14.03 1.95
CA HIS A 124 7.32 -13.78 3.37
C HIS A 124 6.12 -12.88 3.59
N LEU A 125 5.37 -13.15 4.65
CA LEU A 125 4.31 -12.27 5.14
C LEU A 125 4.83 -11.47 6.34
N VAL A 126 4.99 -10.18 6.15
CA VAL A 126 5.40 -9.25 7.21
C VAL A 126 4.17 -8.65 7.86
N SER A 127 4.06 -8.76 9.19
CA SER A 127 2.93 -8.23 9.96
C SER A 127 3.35 -7.44 11.20
N THR A 128 4.65 -7.26 11.40
CA THR A 128 5.22 -6.49 12.51
C THR A 128 6.02 -5.32 11.95
N PHE A 129 5.81 -4.14 12.51
CA PHE A 129 6.41 -2.90 12.02
C PHE A 129 6.97 -2.12 13.21
N SER A 130 8.27 -1.89 13.22
CA SER A 130 8.97 -1.22 14.32
C SER A 130 8.70 0.29 14.39
N SER A 131 8.32 0.89 13.25
CA SER A 131 8.04 2.31 13.12
C SER A 131 7.13 2.57 11.91
N ARG A 132 6.58 3.79 11.83
CA ARG A 132 5.85 4.27 10.65
C ARG A 132 6.72 4.21 9.39
N GLU A 133 8.00 4.53 9.50
CA GLU A 133 8.94 4.46 8.40
C GLU A 133 9.16 3.03 7.92
N ASP A 134 9.27 2.09 8.85
CA ASP A 134 9.38 0.66 8.56
C ASP A 134 8.14 0.16 7.80
N LEU A 135 6.94 0.52 8.26
CA LEU A 135 5.69 0.23 7.56
C LEU A 135 5.71 0.77 6.12
N ILE A 136 6.12 2.02 5.93
CA ILE A 136 6.21 2.64 4.60
C ILE A 136 7.24 1.92 3.72
N LYS A 137 8.38 1.50 4.28
CA LYS A 137 9.38 0.72 3.54
C LYS A 137 8.85 -0.62 3.06
N VAL A 138 8.19 -1.35 3.94
CA VAL A 138 7.68 -2.70 3.65
C VAL A 138 6.52 -2.67 2.64
N THR A 139 5.67 -1.65 2.67
CA THR A 139 4.54 -1.50 1.75
C THR A 139 4.94 -0.94 0.38
N LYS A 140 6.15 -0.44 0.20
CA LYS A 140 6.61 0.03 -1.11
C LYS A 140 6.55 -1.11 -2.14
N PRO A 141 6.05 -0.85 -3.36
CA PRO A 141 6.15 -1.82 -4.43
C PRO A 141 7.61 -2.06 -4.77
N CYS A 142 8.07 -3.29 -4.59
CA CYS A 142 9.42 -3.70 -4.97
C CYS A 142 9.50 -3.82 -6.49
N PHE A 143 9.69 -2.70 -7.18
CA PHE A 143 9.90 -2.68 -8.63
C PHE A 143 11.37 -2.85 -9.04
N LEU A 144 12.32 -2.76 -8.11
CA LEU A 144 13.75 -2.90 -8.41
C LEU A 144 14.40 -3.88 -7.44
N PHE A 145 14.95 -4.88 -8.03
CA PHE A 145 15.52 -6.11 -7.48
C PHE A 145 16.71 -5.97 -6.51
N GLU A 146 17.19 -4.76 -6.20
CA GLU A 146 18.45 -4.60 -5.49
C GLU A 146 18.37 -4.18 -4.02
N GLU A 147 17.25 -3.63 -3.53
CA GLU A 147 17.20 -3.09 -2.16
C GLU A 147 16.61 -4.02 -1.08
N ILE A 148 16.03 -5.17 -1.43
CA ILE A 148 15.46 -6.10 -0.43
C ILE A 148 16.54 -6.88 0.34
N SER A 149 17.80 -6.79 -0.05
CA SER A 149 18.89 -7.46 0.66
C SER A 149 19.41 -6.68 1.88
N LYS A 150 18.78 -5.56 2.24
CA LYS A 150 19.15 -4.71 3.39
C LYS A 150 17.98 -4.46 4.37
N CYS A 151 16.88 -5.21 4.25
CA CYS A 151 15.85 -5.25 5.28
C CYS A 151 16.01 -6.49 6.13
#